data_ee64df61d1a4ed53cd5a6847888a9ad3
#
_entry.id   ee64df61d1a4ed53cd5a6847888a9ad3
#
_cell.length_a   1.000
_cell.length_b   1.000
_cell.length_c   1.000
_cell.angle_alpha   90.00
_cell.angle_beta   90.00
_cell.angle_gamma   90.00
#
_symmetry.space_group_name_H-M   'P 1'
#
loop_
_entity.id
_entity.type
_entity.pdbx_description
1 polymer ?
#
loop_
_entity_poly.entity_id
_entity_poly.type
_entity_poly.pdbx_seq_one_letter_code
_entity_poly.pdbx_strand_id
1 'polypeptide(L)'
;MQSQSKKFCAYALAGTAFAVMLGLSAPSLNAQSAPFAALAGSWSGAGRIDLQDGTSERIKCRASYSVGDGGLSFKQQLRCASDSYKFDVNSNIQSNGGSLSGTWSEATRNLTGKVSGNASASRIQARVDGGAFSAGLNVYTNGNQQGITIVPQGTEVKGVTVTMVKGQG
;
A
#
# COMPACT_ATOMS: atom_id res chain seq x y z
N MET A 1 14.22 29.84 -94.59
CA MET A 1 13.97 28.43 -94.99
C MET A 1 13.45 27.74 -93.73
N GLN A 2 12.33 27.10 -93.85
CA GLN A 2 11.46 26.53 -92.85
C GLN A 2 12.13 25.42 -91.97
N SER A 3 11.80 25.31 -90.75
CA SER A 3 11.62 24.01 -90.13
C SER A 3 10.70 24.05 -88.90
N GLN A 4 9.76 23.18 -88.96
CA GLN A 4 8.57 22.94 -88.18
C GLN A 4 8.85 22.58 -86.68
N SER A 5 8.10 23.25 -85.86
CA SER A 5 7.89 22.81 -84.41
C SER A 5 7.01 21.59 -84.38
N LYS A 6 7.41 20.59 -83.58
CA LYS A 6 6.50 19.54 -83.11
C LYS A 6 6.34 19.66 -81.58
N LYS A 7 5.12 20.02 -81.21
CA LYS A 7 4.69 20.06 -79.81
C LYS A 7 4.39 18.63 -79.35
N PHE A 8 5.08 18.17 -78.35
CA PHE A 8 4.70 16.96 -77.58
C PHE A 8 4.07 17.38 -76.24
N CYS A 9 2.79 17.06 -76.13
CA CYS A 9 2.03 17.17 -74.94
C CYS A 9 2.48 16.03 -73.93
N ALA A 10 3.06 16.39 -72.82
CA ALA A 10 3.33 15.45 -71.74
C ALA A 10 2.19 15.53 -70.74
N TYR A 11 1.43 14.46 -70.62
CA TYR A 11 0.44 14.28 -69.57
C TYR A 11 1.17 13.93 -68.27
N ALA A 12 1.07 14.83 -67.29
CA ALA A 12 1.52 14.56 -65.90
C ALA A 12 0.42 13.79 -65.14
N LEU A 13 0.65 12.51 -64.88
CA LEU A 13 -0.16 11.70 -63.99
C LEU A 13 0.23 12.03 -62.54
N ALA A 14 -0.62 12.79 -61.86
CA ALA A 14 -0.51 13.03 -60.42
C ALA A 14 -1.00 11.78 -59.68
N GLY A 15 -0.05 10.99 -59.22
CA GLY A 15 -0.31 9.87 -58.29
C GLY A 15 -0.43 10.37 -56.87
N THR A 16 -1.64 10.43 -56.32
CA THR A 16 -1.90 10.67 -54.90
C THR A 16 -1.57 9.43 -54.07
N ALA A 17 -0.42 9.42 -53.43
CA ALA A 17 -0.06 8.40 -52.45
C ALA A 17 -0.87 8.64 -51.15
N PHE A 18 -1.87 7.80 -50.91
CA PHE A 18 -2.63 7.79 -49.67
C PHE A 18 -1.81 7.03 -48.60
N ALA A 19 -1.10 7.76 -47.74
CA ALA A 19 -0.39 7.17 -46.62
C ALA A 19 -1.39 6.79 -45.54
N VAL A 20 -1.70 5.49 -45.40
CA VAL A 20 -2.48 4.93 -44.31
C VAL A 20 -1.59 4.90 -43.07
N MET A 21 -1.76 5.86 -42.17
CA MET A 21 -1.18 5.84 -40.84
C MET A 21 -1.92 4.79 -40.02
N LEU A 22 -1.36 3.58 -39.92
CA LEU A 22 -1.77 2.60 -38.86
C LEU A 22 -1.34 3.14 -37.50
N GLY A 23 -2.26 3.73 -36.79
CA GLY A 23 -2.08 4.10 -35.39
C GLY A 23 -1.91 2.84 -34.56
N LEU A 24 -0.69 2.52 -34.13
CA LEU A 24 -0.38 1.53 -33.10
C LEU A 24 -0.89 2.07 -31.76
N SER A 25 -2.12 1.72 -31.40
CA SER A 25 -2.62 1.93 -30.05
C SER A 25 -1.88 0.95 -29.13
N ALA A 26 -0.84 1.42 -28.45
CA ALA A 26 -0.20 0.67 -27.40
C ALA A 26 -1.21 0.44 -26.27
N PRO A 27 -1.42 -0.82 -25.80
CA PRO A 27 -2.26 -1.07 -24.64
C PRO A 27 -1.62 -0.36 -23.45
N SER A 28 -2.36 0.52 -22.78
CA SER A 28 -1.96 1.09 -21.50
C SER A 28 -1.91 -0.03 -20.49
N LEU A 29 -0.72 -0.51 -20.15
CA LEU A 29 -0.50 -1.37 -18.99
C LEU A 29 -0.89 -0.55 -17.76
N ASN A 30 -2.10 -0.75 -17.26
CA ASN A 30 -2.46 -0.28 -15.92
C ASN A 30 -1.54 -0.99 -14.94
N ALA A 31 -0.43 -0.36 -14.57
CA ALA A 31 0.43 -0.83 -13.51
C ALA A 31 -0.41 -0.82 -12.22
N GLN A 32 -0.85 -1.99 -11.80
CA GLN A 32 -1.56 -2.15 -10.53
C GLN A 32 -0.61 -1.67 -9.43
N SER A 33 -1.02 -0.66 -8.67
CA SER A 33 -0.18 -0.12 -7.61
C SER A 33 0.16 -1.24 -6.62
N ALA A 34 1.44 -1.36 -6.25
CA ALA A 34 1.95 -2.32 -5.27
C ALA A 34 2.01 -1.64 -3.88
N PRO A 35 0.88 -1.51 -3.17
CA PRO A 35 0.78 -0.65 -2.00
C PRO A 35 1.67 -1.10 -0.83
N PHE A 36 2.08 -2.37 -0.82
CA PHE A 36 2.84 -2.95 0.28
C PHE A 36 4.33 -3.16 -0.02
N ALA A 37 4.81 -2.84 -1.22
CA ALA A 37 6.20 -3.10 -1.61
C ALA A 37 7.22 -2.47 -0.65
N ALA A 38 6.95 -1.25 -0.15
CA ALA A 38 7.83 -0.55 0.78
C ALA A 38 7.89 -1.19 2.19
N LEU A 39 6.90 -2.02 2.56
CA LEU A 39 6.83 -2.62 3.89
C LEU A 39 7.83 -3.75 4.10
N ALA A 40 8.25 -4.47 3.05
CA ALA A 40 9.09 -5.67 3.16
C ALA A 40 10.29 -5.48 4.09
N GLY A 41 10.53 -6.45 4.98
CA GLY A 41 11.66 -6.48 5.89
C GLY A 41 11.30 -6.24 7.35
N SER A 42 12.33 -5.93 8.16
CA SER A 42 12.22 -5.77 9.60
C SER A 42 12.14 -4.29 9.99
N TRP A 43 11.28 -4.00 10.96
CA TRP A 43 11.03 -2.67 11.47
C TRP A 43 11.11 -2.65 12.98
N SER A 44 11.64 -1.59 13.56
CA SER A 44 11.66 -1.40 15.01
C SER A 44 11.39 0.05 15.37
N GLY A 45 10.80 0.26 16.53
CA GLY A 45 10.50 1.60 16.97
C GLY A 45 9.88 1.69 18.35
N ALA A 46 9.42 2.89 18.67
CA ALA A 46 8.81 3.19 19.95
C ALA A 46 7.64 4.15 19.77
N GLY A 47 6.82 4.21 20.77
CA GLY A 47 5.65 5.07 20.78
C GLY A 47 5.04 5.23 22.17
N ARG A 48 3.74 5.52 22.18
CA ARG A 48 2.96 5.78 23.37
C ARG A 48 1.60 5.11 23.27
N ILE A 49 1.15 4.55 24.37
CA ILE A 49 -0.23 4.17 24.63
C ILE A 49 -0.84 5.25 25.52
N ASP A 50 -1.93 5.85 25.10
CA ASP A 50 -2.73 6.78 25.89
C ASP A 50 -3.96 6.06 26.42
N LEU A 51 -4.25 6.20 27.71
CA LEU A 51 -5.38 5.56 28.39
C LEU A 51 -6.56 6.53 28.59
N GLN A 52 -7.74 5.99 28.86
CA GLN A 52 -8.95 6.78 29.06
C GLN A 52 -8.90 7.62 30.34
N ASP A 53 -8.14 7.19 31.33
CA ASP A 53 -7.91 7.94 32.59
C ASP A 53 -6.93 9.11 32.45
N GLY A 54 -6.38 9.33 31.24
CA GLY A 54 -5.42 10.40 30.96
C GLY A 54 -3.96 10.02 31.19
N THR A 55 -3.68 8.83 31.70
CA THR A 55 -2.30 8.31 31.84
C THR A 55 -1.75 7.83 30.50
N SER A 56 -0.44 7.66 30.41
CA SER A 56 0.20 7.12 29.21
C SER A 56 1.44 6.31 29.54
N GLU A 57 1.73 5.32 28.70
CA GLU A 57 2.92 4.47 28.79
C GLU A 57 3.73 4.49 27.50
N ARG A 58 5.04 4.38 27.64
CA ARG A 58 5.92 4.16 26.48
C ARG A 58 5.84 2.72 26.04
N ILE A 59 5.75 2.51 24.73
CA ILE A 59 5.74 1.18 24.12
C ILE A 59 6.90 1.05 23.14
N LYS A 60 7.53 -0.13 23.10
CA LYS A 60 8.53 -0.51 22.09
C LYS A 60 7.96 -1.59 21.20
N CYS A 61 8.16 -1.47 19.89
CA CYS A 61 7.62 -2.39 18.91
C CYS A 61 8.71 -2.91 17.98
N ARG A 62 8.53 -4.15 17.52
CA ARG A 62 9.27 -4.76 16.41
C ARG A 62 8.27 -5.44 15.49
N ALA A 63 8.46 -5.27 14.19
CA ALA A 63 7.64 -5.91 13.18
C ALA A 63 8.51 -6.53 12.10
N SER A 64 8.02 -7.62 11.50
CA SER A 64 8.53 -8.16 10.25
C SER A 64 7.39 -8.28 9.25
N TYR A 65 7.67 -7.90 8.01
CA TYR A 65 6.74 -7.99 6.90
C TYR A 65 7.32 -8.87 5.80
N SER A 66 6.61 -9.93 5.45
CA SER A 66 6.86 -10.72 4.25
C SER A 66 5.84 -10.30 3.19
N VAL A 67 6.31 -9.61 2.16
CA VAL A 67 5.49 -9.07 1.07
C VAL A 67 5.48 -10.06 -0.08
N GLY A 68 4.30 -10.35 -0.60
CA GLY A 68 4.04 -11.26 -1.72
C GLY A 68 3.22 -10.62 -2.83
N ASP A 69 2.91 -11.42 -3.86
CA ASP A 69 2.03 -11.07 -4.98
C ASP A 69 2.38 -9.74 -5.65
N GLY A 70 3.70 -9.52 -5.87
CA GLY A 70 4.17 -8.28 -6.47
C GLY A 70 3.90 -7.02 -5.65
N GLY A 71 3.75 -7.15 -4.32
CA GLY A 71 3.43 -6.03 -3.43
C GLY A 71 1.95 -5.85 -3.13
N LEU A 72 1.13 -6.84 -3.50
CA LEU A 72 -0.33 -6.81 -3.29
C LEU A 72 -0.77 -7.55 -2.02
N SER A 73 0.11 -8.32 -1.40
CA SER A 73 -0.16 -8.99 -0.13
C SER A 73 1.00 -8.85 0.85
N PHE A 74 0.71 -9.01 2.13
CA PHE A 74 1.75 -9.19 3.15
C PHE A 74 1.28 -10.07 4.30
N LYS A 75 2.26 -10.75 4.92
CA LYS A 75 2.16 -11.32 6.25
C LYS A 75 2.98 -10.46 7.20
N GLN A 76 2.41 -10.12 8.35
CA GLN A 76 3.07 -9.33 9.38
C GLN A 76 3.16 -10.14 10.67
N GLN A 77 4.30 -10.04 11.35
CA GLN A 77 4.46 -10.37 12.75
C GLN A 77 4.83 -9.09 13.48
N LEU A 78 4.04 -8.69 14.46
CA LEU A 78 4.25 -7.48 15.25
C LEU A 78 4.29 -7.86 16.74
N ARG A 79 5.35 -7.45 17.42
CA ARG A 79 5.49 -7.55 18.86
C ARG A 79 5.71 -6.20 19.47
N CYS A 80 4.87 -5.84 20.43
CA CYS A 80 5.01 -4.61 21.19
C CYS A 80 4.96 -4.91 22.69
N ALA A 81 5.71 -4.14 23.46
CA ALA A 81 5.69 -4.23 24.93
C ALA A 81 5.87 -2.86 25.56
N SER A 82 5.13 -2.65 26.67
CA SER A 82 5.32 -1.59 27.66
C SER A 82 5.43 -2.24 29.05
N ASP A 83 5.33 -1.46 30.10
CA ASP A 83 5.36 -1.98 31.45
C ASP A 83 4.10 -2.82 31.77
N SER A 84 2.94 -2.37 31.30
CA SER A 84 1.64 -3.02 31.56
C SER A 84 1.08 -3.82 30.38
N TYR A 85 1.53 -3.57 29.15
CA TYR A 85 0.93 -4.14 27.93
C TYR A 85 1.93 -4.97 27.14
N LYS A 86 1.46 -6.11 26.64
CA LYS A 86 2.16 -6.93 25.63
C LYS A 86 1.19 -7.27 24.52
N PHE A 87 1.69 -7.20 23.29
CA PHE A 87 0.96 -7.56 22.07
C PHE A 87 1.84 -8.45 21.19
N ASP A 88 1.30 -9.57 20.73
CA ASP A 88 1.90 -10.45 19.73
C ASP A 88 0.87 -10.68 18.63
N VAL A 89 0.96 -9.87 17.59
CA VAL A 89 -0.04 -9.79 16.51
C VAL A 89 0.54 -10.38 15.23
N ASN A 90 -0.22 -11.28 14.62
CA ASN A 90 0.02 -11.80 13.27
C ASN A 90 -1.10 -11.34 12.36
N SER A 91 -0.76 -10.89 11.16
CA SER A 91 -1.74 -10.45 10.16
C SER A 91 -1.43 -11.04 8.80
N ASN A 92 -2.49 -11.33 8.03
CA ASN A 92 -2.40 -11.72 6.62
C ASN A 92 -3.35 -10.83 5.82
N ILE A 93 -2.79 -9.96 5.00
CA ILE A 93 -3.50 -8.85 4.35
C ILE A 93 -3.29 -8.91 2.85
N GLN A 94 -4.36 -8.58 2.11
CA GLN A 94 -4.37 -8.49 0.64
C GLN A 94 -4.95 -7.14 0.21
N SER A 95 -4.51 -6.65 -0.95
CA SER A 95 -5.07 -5.49 -1.63
C SER A 95 -5.55 -5.88 -3.01
N ASN A 96 -6.78 -5.49 -3.34
CA ASN A 96 -7.35 -5.63 -4.67
C ASN A 96 -7.88 -4.28 -5.12
N GLY A 97 -7.23 -3.69 -6.13
CA GLY A 97 -7.61 -2.35 -6.63
C GLY A 97 -7.58 -1.25 -5.55
N GLY A 98 -6.68 -1.36 -4.55
CA GLY A 98 -6.61 -0.44 -3.42
C GLY A 98 -7.54 -0.78 -2.25
N SER A 99 -8.53 -1.66 -2.44
CA SER A 99 -9.35 -2.19 -1.34
C SER A 99 -8.55 -3.22 -0.55
N LEU A 100 -8.56 -3.09 0.78
CA LEU A 100 -7.80 -3.93 1.69
C LEU A 100 -8.73 -4.90 2.42
N SER A 101 -8.30 -6.15 2.51
CA SER A 101 -8.97 -7.18 3.28
C SER A 101 -7.96 -8.14 3.91
N GLY A 102 -8.37 -8.83 4.97
CA GLY A 102 -7.52 -9.82 5.60
C GLY A 102 -7.99 -10.24 6.97
N THR A 103 -7.08 -10.92 7.67
CA THR A 103 -7.28 -11.43 9.03
C THR A 103 -6.11 -11.05 9.93
N TRP A 104 -6.38 -11.03 11.21
CA TRP A 104 -5.37 -10.84 12.25
C TRP A 104 -5.65 -11.78 13.42
N SER A 105 -4.60 -12.04 14.18
CA SER A 105 -4.68 -12.75 15.46
C SER A 105 -3.73 -12.11 16.46
N GLU A 106 -4.11 -12.12 17.73
CA GLU A 106 -3.32 -11.65 18.86
C GLU A 106 -3.16 -12.80 19.87
N ALA A 107 -1.92 -13.25 20.05
CA ALA A 107 -1.63 -14.50 20.75
C ALA A 107 -1.73 -14.38 22.27
N THR A 108 -1.48 -13.20 22.87
CA THR A 108 -1.47 -13.03 24.34
C THR A 108 -2.86 -13.11 24.95
N ARG A 109 -3.90 -12.74 24.17
CA ARG A 109 -5.31 -12.74 24.59
C ARG A 109 -6.16 -13.74 23.82
N ASN A 110 -5.54 -14.50 22.90
CA ASN A 110 -6.23 -15.43 22.01
C ASN A 110 -7.38 -14.77 21.22
N LEU A 111 -7.12 -13.59 20.68
CA LEU A 111 -8.09 -12.85 19.88
C LEU A 111 -7.82 -13.04 18.39
N THR A 112 -8.89 -13.06 17.60
CA THR A 112 -8.81 -13.10 16.14
C THR A 112 -9.85 -12.17 15.55
N GLY A 113 -9.63 -11.75 14.31
CA GLY A 113 -10.61 -10.90 13.66
C GLY A 113 -10.29 -10.63 12.19
N LYS A 114 -11.06 -9.71 11.64
CA LYS A 114 -10.97 -9.29 10.24
C LYS A 114 -10.33 -7.91 10.15
N VAL A 115 -9.74 -7.66 9.00
CA VAL A 115 -9.22 -6.35 8.59
C VAL A 115 -9.89 -5.95 7.30
N SER A 116 -10.33 -4.71 7.20
CA SER A 116 -10.88 -4.11 5.98
C SER A 116 -10.43 -2.67 5.86
N GLY A 117 -10.44 -2.10 4.64
CA GLY A 117 -10.06 -0.71 4.44
C GLY A 117 -9.50 -0.43 3.06
N ASN A 118 -8.57 0.52 2.99
CA ASN A 118 -7.94 0.94 1.75
C ASN A 118 -6.42 1.06 1.92
N ALA A 119 -5.69 0.80 0.83
CA ALA A 119 -4.25 0.92 0.78
C ALA A 119 -3.79 1.65 -0.49
N SER A 120 -2.76 2.46 -0.35
CA SER A 120 -1.99 3.09 -1.41
C SER A 120 -0.50 2.90 -1.14
N ALA A 121 0.37 3.34 -2.03
CA ALA A 121 1.83 3.16 -1.90
C ALA A 121 2.42 3.71 -0.59
N SER A 122 1.80 4.71 0.02
CA SER A 122 2.33 5.36 1.22
C SER A 122 1.38 5.31 2.42
N ARG A 123 0.14 4.84 2.24
CA ARG A 123 -0.88 4.92 3.30
C ARG A 123 -1.76 3.68 3.34
N ILE A 124 -1.98 3.18 4.54
CA ILE A 124 -2.98 2.17 4.85
C ILE A 124 -3.97 2.79 5.82
N GLN A 125 -5.26 2.76 5.49
CA GLN A 125 -6.35 3.12 6.37
C GLN A 125 -7.22 1.88 6.54
N ALA A 126 -7.23 1.34 7.73
CA ALA A 126 -7.90 0.07 8.00
C ALA A 126 -8.80 0.17 9.24
N ARG A 127 -9.80 -0.68 9.26
CA ARG A 127 -10.57 -1.06 10.42
C ARG A 127 -10.22 -2.51 10.77
N VAL A 128 -9.86 -2.74 11.99
CA VAL A 128 -9.75 -4.09 12.56
C VAL A 128 -10.99 -4.37 13.40
N ASP A 129 -11.50 -5.58 13.32
CA ASP A 129 -12.67 -6.04 14.06
C ASP A 129 -12.31 -7.35 14.73
N GLY A 130 -12.51 -7.43 16.05
CA GLY A 130 -12.21 -8.58 16.91
C GLY A 130 -13.45 -9.07 17.65
N GLY A 131 -14.64 -8.72 17.21
CA GLY A 131 -15.90 -9.10 17.84
C GLY A 131 -16.20 -8.22 19.06
N ALA A 132 -15.49 -8.41 20.16
CA ALA A 132 -15.69 -7.63 21.40
C ALA A 132 -15.14 -6.20 21.32
N PHE A 133 -14.18 -5.93 20.42
CA PHE A 133 -13.65 -4.59 20.20
C PHE A 133 -13.41 -4.33 18.72
N SER A 134 -13.25 -3.06 18.37
CA SER A 134 -12.78 -2.65 17.05
C SER A 134 -11.76 -1.54 17.18
N ALA A 135 -10.96 -1.33 16.10
CA ALA A 135 -10.03 -0.21 16.07
C ALA A 135 -9.90 0.36 14.65
N GLY A 136 -9.77 1.67 14.57
CA GLY A 136 -9.28 2.35 13.39
C GLY A 136 -7.75 2.33 13.39
N LEU A 137 -7.15 2.02 12.23
CA LEU A 137 -5.71 1.95 12.02
C LEU A 137 -5.32 2.85 10.87
N ASN A 138 -4.36 3.75 11.10
CA ASN A 138 -3.71 4.53 10.06
C ASN A 138 -2.22 4.23 10.09
N VAL A 139 -1.67 3.83 8.94
CA VAL A 139 -0.24 3.63 8.74
C VAL A 139 0.21 4.52 7.59
N TYR A 140 1.25 5.28 7.83
CA TYR A 140 1.92 6.08 6.81
C TYR A 140 3.37 5.63 6.69
N THR A 141 3.82 5.32 5.48
CA THR A 141 5.18 4.86 5.20
C THR A 141 5.84 5.80 4.21
N ASN A 142 7.02 6.30 4.57
CA ASN A 142 7.85 7.13 3.72
C ASN A 142 9.31 6.63 3.79
N GLY A 143 9.75 5.97 2.73
CA GLY A 143 11.06 5.33 2.68
C GLY A 143 11.25 4.33 3.83
N ASN A 144 12.18 4.61 4.71
CA ASN A 144 12.53 3.77 5.85
C ASN A 144 11.82 4.19 7.16
N GLN A 145 10.86 5.09 7.10
CA GLN A 145 10.10 5.54 8.26
C GLN A 145 8.63 5.15 8.14
N GLN A 146 8.03 4.75 9.25
CA GLN A 146 6.62 4.39 9.34
C GLN A 146 6.01 5.04 10.58
N GLY A 147 4.90 5.75 10.40
CA GLY A 147 4.05 6.25 11.47
C GLY A 147 2.77 5.43 11.55
N ILE A 148 2.41 4.99 12.75
CA ILE A 148 1.25 4.17 13.03
C ILE A 148 0.40 4.86 14.08
N THR A 149 -0.89 4.98 13.81
CA THR A 149 -1.89 5.46 14.78
C THR A 149 -3.02 4.45 14.85
N ILE A 150 -3.37 4.03 16.07
CA ILE A 150 -4.45 3.10 16.35
C ILE A 150 -5.41 3.77 17.33
N VAL A 151 -6.70 3.74 17.02
CA VAL A 151 -7.77 4.27 17.87
C VAL A 151 -8.74 3.12 18.17
N PRO A 152 -8.53 2.42 19.31
CA PRO A 152 -9.42 1.33 19.73
C PRO A 152 -10.76 1.85 20.22
N GLN A 153 -11.75 0.96 20.19
CA GLN A 153 -13.07 1.18 20.76
C GLN A 153 -13.47 -0.01 21.63
N GLY A 154 -14.15 0.25 22.72
CA GLY A 154 -14.55 -0.81 23.66
C GLY A 154 -13.40 -1.28 24.58
N THR A 155 -12.37 -0.44 24.77
CA THR A 155 -11.21 -0.75 25.63
C THR A 155 -10.85 0.45 26.53
N GLU A 156 -10.00 0.22 27.51
CA GLU A 156 -9.39 1.28 28.34
C GLU A 156 -8.34 2.11 27.59
N VAL A 157 -7.84 1.62 26.43
CA VAL A 157 -6.87 2.33 25.60
C VAL A 157 -7.60 3.35 24.75
N LYS A 158 -7.23 4.61 24.90
CA LYS A 158 -7.73 5.74 24.11
C LYS A 158 -7.08 5.81 22.73
N GLY A 159 -5.78 5.51 22.67
CA GLY A 159 -5.04 5.56 21.43
C GLY A 159 -3.62 5.00 21.56
N VAL A 160 -3.05 4.59 20.44
CA VAL A 160 -1.64 4.17 20.36
C VAL A 160 -0.99 4.89 19.17
N THR A 161 0.17 5.48 19.40
CA THR A 161 0.98 6.08 18.36
C THR A 161 2.39 5.50 18.40
N VAL A 162 2.89 5.01 17.25
CA VAL A 162 4.22 4.41 17.14
C VAL A 162 4.92 4.96 15.92
N THR A 163 6.20 5.27 16.06
CA THR A 163 7.10 5.55 14.94
C THR A 163 8.11 4.42 14.84
N MET A 164 8.25 3.87 13.64
CA MET A 164 9.16 2.76 13.36
C MET A 164 10.14 3.12 12.25
N VAL A 165 11.33 2.53 12.32
CA VAL A 165 12.38 2.65 11.31
C VAL A 165 12.68 1.26 10.78
N LYS A 166 12.87 1.17 9.47
CA LYS A 166 13.25 -0.06 8.79
C LYS A 166 14.70 -0.40 9.15
N GLY A 167 14.91 -1.61 9.64
CA GLY A 167 16.24 -2.15 9.89
C GLY A 167 16.99 -2.35 8.57
N GLN A 168 18.31 -2.15 8.61
CA GLN A 168 19.19 -2.59 7.54
C GLN A 168 19.31 -4.11 7.66
N GLY A 169 18.93 -4.84 6.58
CA GLY A 169 19.10 -6.28 6.48
C GLY A 169 20.56 -6.65 6.26
#